data_89053a7999446542347f4ace2c77fa82
#
_entry.id   89053a7999446542347f4ace2c77fa82
#
_cell.length_a   1.000
_cell.length_b   1.000
_cell.length_c   1.000
_cell.angle_alpha   90.00
_cell.angle_beta   90.00
_cell.angle_gamma   90.00
#
_symmetry.space_group_name_H-M   'P 1'
#
loop_
_entity.id
_entity.type
_entity.pdbx_description
1 polymer ?
#
loop_
_entity_poly.entity_id
_entity_poly.type
_entity_poly.pdbx_seq_one_letter_code
_entity_poly.pdbx_strand_id
1 'polypeptide(L)'
;MVPGIREKVKAWREGGYNEISDTTRILLNYWFYTDHRLPNGRKFAYHYFQREAVETLIYLYDVAEARRHKSLVETFATRGDLRLLRYDDFARYCVKMATGSGKTKVMSLAIAWQFFNAVAEARDDFAKSFLLIAPNVIVFERLRTDFAGGRIFRADPVIPPELEIFWRDFQYYMRGESERASSLGALYLTNVQQLYERPEGEQDEPKELTAVLGQKPSAQTSAIEDFGKRIIDRGGPVVVLSDEGAPHA
;
A
#
# COMPACT_ATOMS: atom_id res chain seq x y z
N MET A 1 -6.91 13.42 -17.35
CA MET A 1 -6.15 12.28 -16.78
C MET A 1 -7.05 11.20 -16.19
N VAL A 2 -7.78 11.40 -15.09
CA VAL A 2 -8.58 10.32 -14.43
C VAL A 2 -9.59 9.61 -15.36
N PRO A 3 -10.41 10.29 -16.18
CA PRO A 3 -11.30 9.59 -17.11
C PRO A 3 -10.56 8.67 -18.08
N GLY A 4 -9.44 9.14 -18.65
CA GLY A 4 -8.64 8.33 -19.58
C GLY A 4 -8.01 7.10 -18.92
N ILE A 5 -7.58 7.20 -17.65
CA ILE A 5 -7.11 6.04 -16.87
C ILE A 5 -8.25 5.03 -16.72
N ARG A 6 -9.45 5.48 -16.34
CA ARG A 6 -10.61 4.60 -16.15
C ARG A 6 -11.02 3.86 -17.42
N GLU A 7 -10.99 4.54 -18.56
CA GLU A 7 -11.26 3.91 -19.87
C GLU A 7 -10.24 2.82 -20.19
N LYS A 8 -8.96 3.08 -19.96
CA LYS A 8 -7.90 2.10 -20.17
C LYS A 8 -8.02 0.88 -19.24
N VAL A 9 -8.26 1.13 -17.95
CA VAL A 9 -8.48 0.04 -16.97
C VAL A 9 -9.71 -0.79 -17.31
N LYS A 10 -10.80 -0.16 -17.76
CA LYS A 10 -11.99 -0.86 -18.22
C LYS A 10 -11.70 -1.74 -19.44
N ALA A 11 -11.04 -1.20 -20.46
CA ALA A 11 -10.66 -1.96 -21.65
C ALA A 11 -9.72 -3.13 -21.32
N TRP A 12 -8.75 -2.91 -20.43
CA TRP A 12 -7.83 -3.94 -19.94
C TRP A 12 -8.56 -5.07 -19.20
N ARG A 13 -9.52 -4.75 -18.34
CA ARG A 13 -10.41 -5.73 -17.68
C ARG A 13 -11.21 -6.54 -18.68
N GLU A 14 -11.88 -5.86 -19.64
CA GLU A 14 -12.69 -6.48 -20.68
C GLU A 14 -11.86 -7.34 -21.64
N GLY A 15 -10.58 -7.00 -21.82
CA GLY A 15 -9.59 -7.77 -22.58
C GLY A 15 -8.98 -8.96 -21.81
N GLY A 16 -9.44 -9.25 -20.58
CA GLY A 16 -9.00 -10.40 -19.79
C GLY A 16 -7.69 -10.21 -19.04
N TYR A 17 -7.35 -8.97 -18.66
CA TYR A 17 -6.15 -8.64 -17.88
C TYR A 17 -4.84 -9.12 -18.54
N ASN A 18 -4.59 -8.69 -19.74
CA ASN A 18 -3.34 -9.00 -20.42
C ASN A 18 -2.13 -8.34 -19.74
N GLU A 19 -0.94 -8.91 -19.95
CA GLU A 19 0.35 -8.35 -19.50
C GLU A 19 0.54 -8.30 -17.97
N ILE A 20 -0.04 -9.24 -17.24
CA ILE A 20 0.17 -9.41 -15.80
C ILE A 20 0.84 -10.75 -15.48
N SER A 21 1.47 -10.83 -14.30
CA SER A 21 2.01 -12.06 -13.76
C SER A 21 0.93 -13.10 -13.45
N ASP A 22 1.31 -14.38 -13.40
CA ASP A 22 0.42 -15.45 -12.99
C ASP A 22 -0.10 -15.23 -11.57
N THR A 23 0.76 -14.75 -10.68
CA THR A 23 0.38 -14.36 -9.30
C THR A 23 -0.69 -13.28 -9.28
N THR A 24 -0.53 -12.21 -10.07
CA THR A 24 -1.56 -11.15 -10.18
C THR A 24 -2.86 -11.70 -10.73
N ARG A 25 -2.81 -12.63 -11.69
CA ARG A 25 -3.99 -13.30 -12.24
C ARG A 25 -4.72 -14.14 -11.19
N ILE A 26 -3.99 -14.92 -10.40
CA ILE A 26 -4.55 -15.69 -9.27
C ILE A 26 -5.27 -14.75 -8.30
N LEU A 27 -4.63 -13.64 -7.90
CA LEU A 27 -5.20 -12.66 -6.98
C LEU A 27 -6.49 -12.04 -7.51
N LEU A 28 -6.48 -11.53 -8.76
CA LEU A 28 -7.68 -10.92 -9.37
C LEU A 28 -8.83 -11.91 -9.50
N ASN A 29 -8.55 -13.16 -9.91
CA ASN A 29 -9.56 -14.21 -9.99
C ASN A 29 -10.13 -14.55 -8.62
N TYR A 30 -9.28 -14.70 -7.62
CA TYR A 30 -9.70 -14.98 -6.26
C TYR A 30 -10.57 -13.85 -5.71
N TRP A 31 -10.14 -12.60 -5.80
CA TRP A 31 -10.85 -11.47 -5.21
C TRP A 31 -12.17 -11.14 -5.89
N PHE A 32 -12.25 -11.22 -7.22
CA PHE A 32 -13.36 -10.63 -7.97
C PHE A 32 -14.22 -11.62 -8.75
N TYR A 33 -13.78 -12.85 -8.91
CA TYR A 33 -14.49 -13.86 -9.69
C TYR A 33 -14.80 -15.13 -8.92
N THR A 34 -14.26 -15.32 -7.72
CA THR A 34 -14.57 -16.43 -6.84
C THR A 34 -15.76 -16.08 -5.93
N ASP A 35 -16.64 -17.03 -5.69
CA ASP A 35 -17.78 -16.85 -4.76
C ASP A 35 -17.31 -17.09 -3.32
N HIS A 36 -17.23 -16.03 -2.53
CA HIS A 36 -16.77 -16.07 -1.15
C HIS A 36 -17.93 -16.08 -0.16
N ARG A 37 -17.75 -16.86 0.91
CA ARG A 37 -18.63 -16.84 2.08
C ARG A 37 -17.83 -16.59 3.34
N LEU A 38 -18.33 -15.67 4.16
CA LEU A 38 -17.78 -15.41 5.48
C LEU A 38 -18.09 -16.59 6.42
N PRO A 39 -17.39 -16.72 7.57
CA PRO A 39 -17.64 -17.79 8.54
C PRO A 39 -19.10 -17.90 9.02
N ASN A 40 -19.86 -16.80 8.97
CA ASN A 40 -21.28 -16.75 9.30
C ASN A 40 -22.20 -17.16 8.14
N GLY A 41 -21.67 -17.68 7.04
CA GLY A 41 -22.39 -18.12 5.84
C GLY A 41 -22.84 -17.02 4.89
N ARG A 42 -22.64 -15.72 5.25
CA ARG A 42 -23.02 -14.60 4.40
C ARG A 42 -22.09 -14.51 3.18
N LYS A 43 -22.70 -14.23 2.01
CA LYS A 43 -21.95 -13.95 0.78
C LYS A 43 -21.09 -12.70 0.99
N PHE A 44 -19.82 -12.77 0.56
CA PHE A 44 -18.89 -11.65 0.53
C PHE A 44 -18.52 -11.35 -0.92
N ALA A 45 -18.48 -10.07 -1.24
CA ALA A 45 -17.93 -9.59 -2.50
C ALA A 45 -17.34 -8.19 -2.28
N TYR A 46 -16.24 -7.92 -2.92
CA TYR A 46 -15.71 -6.55 -2.98
C TYR A 46 -16.63 -5.67 -3.83
N HIS A 47 -16.83 -4.44 -3.39
CA HIS A 47 -17.61 -3.47 -4.16
C HIS A 47 -16.88 -3.03 -5.43
N TYR A 48 -17.65 -2.65 -6.45
CA TYR A 48 -17.11 -2.22 -7.74
C TYR A 48 -16.00 -1.15 -7.61
N PHE A 49 -16.20 -0.15 -6.77
CA PHE A 49 -15.21 0.92 -6.57
C PHE A 49 -13.93 0.45 -5.85
N GLN A 50 -13.99 -0.58 -5.01
CA GLN A 50 -12.81 -1.20 -4.39
C GLN A 50 -12.02 -1.99 -5.44
N ARG A 51 -12.72 -2.74 -6.27
CA ARG A 51 -12.14 -3.43 -7.42
C ARG A 51 -11.48 -2.45 -8.38
N GLU A 52 -12.20 -1.38 -8.80
CA GLU A 52 -11.67 -0.37 -9.71
C GLU A 52 -10.41 0.31 -9.13
N ALA A 53 -10.37 0.57 -7.83
CA ALA A 53 -9.21 1.15 -7.17
C ALA A 53 -7.98 0.23 -7.24
N VAL A 54 -8.14 -1.06 -6.92
CA VAL A 54 -7.04 -2.04 -6.97
C VAL A 54 -6.59 -2.29 -8.40
N GLU A 55 -7.53 -2.50 -9.33
CA GLU A 55 -7.23 -2.67 -10.76
C GLU A 55 -6.48 -1.46 -11.34
N THR A 56 -6.83 -0.25 -10.91
CA THR A 56 -6.13 0.97 -11.33
C THR A 56 -4.69 0.99 -10.83
N LEU A 57 -4.44 0.61 -9.57
CA LEU A 57 -3.09 0.53 -9.03
C LEU A 57 -2.25 -0.50 -9.77
N ILE A 58 -2.80 -1.69 -10.01
CA ILE A 58 -2.14 -2.76 -10.78
C ILE A 58 -1.82 -2.29 -12.20
N TYR A 59 -2.81 -1.75 -12.89
CA TYR A 59 -2.66 -1.29 -14.27
C TYR A 59 -1.58 -0.20 -14.41
N LEU A 60 -1.61 0.81 -13.54
CA LEU A 60 -0.66 1.91 -13.60
C LEU A 60 0.77 1.48 -13.25
N TYR A 61 0.91 0.63 -12.25
CA TYR A 61 2.23 0.23 -11.75
C TYR A 61 2.89 -0.85 -12.62
N ASP A 62 2.14 -1.86 -13.01
CA ASP A 62 2.66 -3.09 -13.62
C ASP A 62 2.46 -3.13 -15.13
N VAL A 63 1.28 -2.78 -15.64
CA VAL A 63 0.97 -2.87 -17.07
C VAL A 63 1.41 -1.63 -17.85
N ALA A 64 1.03 -0.45 -17.36
CA ALA A 64 1.37 0.82 -18.02
C ALA A 64 2.76 1.34 -17.62
N GLU A 65 3.38 0.75 -16.59
CA GLU A 65 4.66 1.18 -16.01
C GLU A 65 4.74 2.69 -15.70
N ALA A 66 3.58 3.32 -15.50
CA ALA A 66 3.44 4.74 -15.25
C ALA A 66 3.73 5.06 -13.77
N ARG A 67 4.94 4.70 -13.31
CA ARG A 67 5.37 4.80 -11.91
C ARG A 67 5.81 6.19 -11.50
N ARG A 68 6.12 7.06 -12.46
CA ARG A 68 6.53 8.45 -12.24
C ARG A 68 5.40 9.41 -12.62
N HIS A 69 5.32 10.53 -11.91
CA HIS A 69 4.32 11.56 -12.23
C HIS A 69 4.44 12.04 -13.69
N LYS A 70 5.68 12.18 -14.16
CA LYS A 70 5.96 12.52 -15.57
C LYS A 70 5.33 11.50 -16.51
N SER A 71 5.56 10.21 -16.30
CA SER A 71 4.98 9.13 -17.13
C SER A 71 3.45 9.12 -17.09
N LEU A 72 2.84 9.38 -15.91
CA LEU A 72 1.38 9.51 -15.79
C LEU A 72 0.83 10.68 -16.63
N VAL A 73 1.51 11.82 -16.59
CA VAL A 73 1.11 13.00 -17.36
C VAL A 73 1.27 12.73 -18.86
N GLU A 74 2.41 12.22 -19.31
CA GLU A 74 2.69 11.92 -20.71
C GLU A 74 1.73 10.89 -21.29
N THR A 75 1.34 9.88 -20.51
CA THR A 75 0.48 8.78 -21.00
C THR A 75 -1.00 9.10 -20.94
N PHE A 76 -1.46 9.84 -19.92
CA PHE A 76 -2.89 9.98 -19.61
C PHE A 76 -3.42 11.41 -19.57
N ALA A 77 -2.55 12.44 -19.63
CA ALA A 77 -3.01 13.82 -19.62
C ALA A 77 -3.54 14.23 -21.01
N THR A 78 -4.69 14.88 -21.02
CA THR A 78 -5.29 15.43 -22.24
C THR A 78 -4.92 16.89 -22.51
N ARG A 79 -4.23 17.55 -21.56
CA ARG A 79 -3.81 18.96 -21.63
C ARG A 79 -2.39 19.12 -21.11
N GLY A 80 -1.59 19.93 -21.79
CA GLY A 80 -0.19 20.21 -21.44
C GLY A 80 0.05 21.10 -20.19
N ASP A 81 -1.02 21.47 -19.47
CA ASP A 81 -0.95 22.44 -18.36
C ASP A 81 -0.70 21.81 -16.99
N LEU A 82 -0.45 20.50 -16.92
CA LEU A 82 -0.16 19.83 -15.64
C LEU A 82 1.27 20.13 -15.22
N ARG A 83 1.43 20.77 -14.07
CA ARG A 83 2.75 21.01 -13.48
C ARG A 83 3.38 19.70 -13.05
N LEU A 84 4.62 19.47 -13.48
CA LEU A 84 5.41 18.35 -12.99
C LEU A 84 5.80 18.60 -11.54
N LEU A 85 5.82 17.52 -10.75
CA LEU A 85 6.31 17.57 -9.37
C LEU A 85 7.80 17.90 -9.36
N ARG A 86 8.25 18.64 -8.34
CA ARG A 86 9.66 18.98 -8.16
C ARG A 86 10.51 17.73 -7.84
N TYR A 87 9.89 16.74 -7.20
CA TYR A 87 10.51 15.46 -6.87
C TYR A 87 9.63 14.34 -7.43
N ASP A 88 10.18 13.51 -8.30
CA ASP A 88 9.50 12.41 -8.98
C ASP A 88 10.36 11.13 -8.96
N ASP A 89 10.99 10.85 -7.80
CA ASP A 89 11.98 9.77 -7.68
C ASP A 89 11.35 8.40 -7.37
N PHE A 90 10.08 8.36 -6.97
CA PHE A 90 9.36 7.14 -6.63
C PHE A 90 7.91 7.17 -7.13
N ALA A 91 7.30 5.97 -7.25
CA ALA A 91 5.90 5.83 -7.63
C ALA A 91 4.98 6.44 -6.57
N ARG A 92 4.04 7.31 -6.99
CA ARG A 92 3.10 7.97 -6.08
C ARG A 92 1.71 8.00 -6.71
N TYR A 93 0.75 7.38 -6.04
CA TYR A 93 -0.64 7.36 -6.46
C TYR A 93 -1.56 7.87 -5.35
N CYS A 94 -2.58 8.63 -5.71
CA CYS A 94 -3.63 9.05 -4.79
C CYS A 94 -4.94 8.40 -5.20
N VAL A 95 -5.46 7.51 -4.36
CA VAL A 95 -6.75 6.84 -4.55
C VAL A 95 -7.79 7.54 -3.69
N LYS A 96 -8.61 8.39 -4.30
CA LYS A 96 -9.67 9.11 -3.58
C LYS A 96 -10.92 8.25 -3.47
N MET A 97 -11.28 7.90 -2.24
CA MET A 97 -12.48 7.12 -1.92
C MET A 97 -13.28 7.80 -0.81
N ALA A 98 -14.61 7.65 -0.84
CA ALA A 98 -15.48 8.21 0.20
C ALA A 98 -15.20 7.59 1.58
N THR A 99 -15.51 8.32 2.64
CA THR A 99 -15.46 7.77 4.01
C THR A 99 -16.43 6.59 4.14
N GLY A 100 -16.01 5.53 4.82
CA GLY A 100 -16.83 4.32 4.98
C GLY A 100 -16.86 3.40 3.74
N SER A 101 -16.20 3.74 2.62
CA SER A 101 -16.17 2.91 1.41
C SER A 101 -15.23 1.70 1.48
N GLY A 102 -14.54 1.48 2.61
CA GLY A 102 -13.61 0.37 2.78
C GLY A 102 -12.22 0.60 2.19
N LYS A 103 -11.68 1.81 2.33
CA LYS A 103 -10.27 2.12 1.98
C LYS A 103 -9.29 1.09 2.55
N THR A 104 -9.50 0.66 3.79
CA THR A 104 -8.70 -0.36 4.48
C THR A 104 -8.65 -1.69 3.71
N LYS A 105 -9.77 -2.09 3.08
CA LYS A 105 -9.81 -3.29 2.21
C LYS A 105 -8.96 -3.11 0.95
N VAL A 106 -8.99 -1.93 0.33
CA VAL A 106 -8.13 -1.63 -0.83
C VAL A 106 -6.65 -1.66 -0.43
N MET A 107 -6.31 -1.13 0.74
CA MET A 107 -4.94 -1.21 1.27
C MET A 107 -4.50 -2.66 1.48
N SER A 108 -5.36 -3.52 2.07
CA SER A 108 -5.02 -4.94 2.29
C SER A 108 -4.80 -5.70 0.98
N LEU A 109 -5.60 -5.44 -0.06
CA LEU A 109 -5.41 -6.02 -1.38
C LEU A 109 -4.12 -5.52 -2.05
N ALA A 110 -3.81 -4.23 -1.93
CA ALA A 110 -2.57 -3.66 -2.46
C ALA A 110 -1.31 -4.24 -1.78
N ILE A 111 -1.35 -4.43 -0.45
CA ILE A 111 -0.28 -5.09 0.31
C ILE A 111 -0.09 -6.53 -0.18
N ALA A 112 -1.17 -7.30 -0.28
CA ALA A 112 -1.11 -8.69 -0.73
C ALA A 112 -0.57 -8.78 -2.17
N TRP A 113 -1.02 -7.93 -3.07
CA TRP A 113 -0.55 -7.90 -4.45
C TRP A 113 0.94 -7.60 -4.56
N GLN A 114 1.42 -6.59 -3.86
CA GLN A 114 2.84 -6.23 -3.85
C GLN A 114 3.69 -7.37 -3.26
N PHE A 115 3.29 -7.88 -2.10
CA PHE A 115 4.04 -8.94 -1.41
C PHE A 115 4.13 -10.22 -2.25
N PHE A 116 3.02 -10.69 -2.79
CA PHE A 116 3.02 -11.95 -3.54
C PHE A 116 3.81 -11.87 -4.83
N ASN A 117 3.75 -10.75 -5.55
CA ASN A 117 4.61 -10.57 -6.72
C ASN A 117 6.10 -10.52 -6.35
N ALA A 118 6.45 -9.93 -5.21
CA ALA A 118 7.82 -9.91 -4.73
C ALA A 118 8.36 -11.30 -4.33
N VAL A 119 7.51 -12.19 -3.78
CA VAL A 119 7.96 -13.48 -3.25
C VAL A 119 7.70 -14.66 -4.18
N ALA A 120 6.55 -14.72 -4.84
CA ALA A 120 6.20 -15.83 -5.71
C ALA A 120 6.77 -15.68 -7.13
N GLU A 121 6.85 -14.44 -7.65
CA GLU A 121 7.44 -14.13 -8.95
C GLU A 121 8.91 -13.68 -8.84
N ALA A 122 9.46 -13.59 -7.62
CA ALA A 122 10.81 -13.10 -7.34
C ALA A 122 11.12 -11.73 -7.99
N ARG A 123 10.14 -10.82 -8.01
CA ARG A 123 10.25 -9.51 -8.63
C ARG A 123 10.84 -8.49 -7.65
N ASP A 124 12.03 -7.98 -7.96
CA ASP A 124 12.74 -7.02 -7.12
C ASP A 124 12.14 -5.60 -7.15
N ASP A 125 11.28 -5.31 -8.11
CA ASP A 125 10.54 -4.05 -8.22
C ASP A 125 9.25 -4.02 -7.37
N PHE A 126 8.90 -5.13 -6.71
CA PHE A 126 7.79 -5.25 -5.78
C PHE A 126 8.25 -5.29 -4.32
N ALA A 127 7.40 -4.83 -3.41
CA ALA A 127 7.77 -4.64 -2.01
C ALA A 127 7.45 -5.85 -1.13
N LYS A 128 8.35 -6.10 -0.18
CA LYS A 128 8.17 -7.01 0.96
C LYS A 128 7.98 -6.26 2.28
N SER A 129 8.27 -4.96 2.29
CA SER A 129 8.14 -4.10 3.46
C SER A 129 7.08 -3.02 3.23
N PHE A 130 6.22 -2.83 4.21
CA PHE A 130 5.07 -1.93 4.13
C PHE A 130 5.03 -1.04 5.35
N LEU A 131 4.85 0.27 5.13
CA LEU A 131 4.65 1.25 6.18
C LEU A 131 3.25 1.85 6.05
N LEU A 132 2.40 1.59 7.02
CA LEU A 132 1.05 2.15 7.08
C LEU A 132 1.03 3.33 8.07
N ILE A 133 0.71 4.50 7.56
CA ILE A 133 0.76 5.75 8.30
C ILE A 133 -0.65 6.26 8.55
N ALA A 134 -0.99 6.40 9.82
CA ALA A 134 -2.22 7.07 10.24
C ALA A 134 -1.96 8.59 10.45
N PRO A 135 -2.86 9.47 10.00
CA PRO A 135 -2.69 10.92 10.16
C PRO A 135 -2.83 11.39 11.62
N ASN A 136 -3.52 10.63 12.45
CA ASN A 136 -3.72 10.93 13.86
C ASN A 136 -3.98 9.67 14.69
N VAL A 137 -4.08 9.82 16.01
CA VAL A 137 -4.26 8.70 16.95
C VAL A 137 -5.60 7.97 16.75
N ILE A 138 -6.68 8.70 16.43
CA ILE A 138 -8.01 8.09 16.24
C ILE A 138 -8.01 7.15 15.03
N VAL A 139 -7.43 7.60 13.92
CA VAL A 139 -7.27 6.77 12.72
C VAL A 139 -6.30 5.63 12.96
N PHE A 140 -5.24 5.87 13.74
CA PHE A 140 -4.30 4.82 14.14
C PHE A 140 -4.99 3.68 14.90
N GLU A 141 -5.81 3.97 15.89
CA GLU A 141 -6.52 2.96 16.67
C GLU A 141 -7.50 2.14 15.81
N ARG A 142 -8.16 2.79 14.86
CA ARG A 142 -9.01 2.11 13.88
C ARG A 142 -8.20 1.14 12.99
N LEU A 143 -7.11 1.63 12.39
CA LEU A 143 -6.24 0.80 11.56
C LEU A 143 -5.58 -0.32 12.36
N ARG A 144 -5.20 -0.05 13.61
CA ARG A 144 -4.70 -1.08 14.54
C ARG A 144 -5.69 -2.21 14.73
N THR A 145 -6.99 -1.88 14.88
CA THR A 145 -8.04 -2.90 15.01
C THR A 145 -8.12 -3.82 13.79
N ASP A 146 -7.90 -3.30 12.60
CA ASP A 146 -7.98 -4.06 11.35
C ASP A 146 -6.68 -4.83 11.04
N PHE A 147 -5.52 -4.22 11.25
CA PHE A 147 -4.22 -4.76 10.84
C PHE A 147 -3.45 -5.52 11.92
N ALA A 148 -3.71 -5.26 13.22
CA ALA A 148 -3.01 -5.96 14.30
C ALA A 148 -3.14 -7.48 14.16
N GLY A 149 -1.98 -8.17 14.21
CA GLY A 149 -1.91 -9.61 14.01
C GLY A 149 -2.53 -10.10 12.69
N GLY A 150 -2.69 -9.21 11.69
CA GLY A 150 -3.22 -9.58 10.37
C GLY A 150 -4.71 -9.87 10.34
N ARG A 151 -5.50 -9.28 11.20
CA ARG A 151 -6.93 -9.57 11.33
C ARG A 151 -7.69 -9.41 10.01
N ILE A 152 -7.48 -8.31 9.28
CA ILE A 152 -8.17 -8.03 8.00
C ILE A 152 -7.87 -9.10 6.94
N PHE A 153 -6.65 -9.63 6.91
CA PHE A 153 -6.23 -10.66 5.95
C PHE A 153 -6.85 -12.03 6.21
N ARG A 154 -7.40 -12.23 7.42
CA ARG A 154 -8.14 -13.45 7.79
C ARG A 154 -9.65 -13.26 7.79
N ALA A 155 -10.13 -12.04 8.06
CA ALA A 155 -11.55 -11.73 8.09
C ALA A 155 -12.17 -11.59 6.70
N ASP A 156 -11.40 -11.03 5.76
CA ASP A 156 -11.80 -10.88 4.37
C ASP A 156 -11.05 -11.89 3.48
N PRO A 157 -11.57 -12.28 2.32
CA PRO A 157 -10.89 -13.17 1.37
C PRO A 157 -9.77 -12.43 0.62
N VAL A 158 -8.68 -12.11 1.33
CA VAL A 158 -7.52 -11.40 0.76
C VAL A 158 -6.47 -12.37 0.25
N ILE A 159 -6.23 -13.46 0.97
CA ILE A 159 -5.14 -14.41 0.71
C ILE A 159 -5.70 -15.65 0.01
N PRO A 160 -5.34 -15.92 -1.26
CA PRO A 160 -5.70 -17.16 -1.93
C PRO A 160 -5.05 -18.36 -1.24
N PRO A 161 -5.74 -19.51 -1.14
CA PRO A 161 -5.19 -20.73 -0.53
C PRO A 161 -3.86 -21.16 -1.16
N GLU A 162 -3.71 -20.98 -2.47
CA GLU A 162 -2.51 -21.35 -3.23
C GLU A 162 -1.27 -20.54 -2.82
N LEU A 163 -1.48 -19.32 -2.31
CA LEU A 163 -0.41 -18.40 -1.90
C LEU A 163 -0.21 -18.35 -0.38
N GLU A 164 -1.02 -19.06 0.41
CA GLU A 164 -0.99 -19.02 1.87
C GLU A 164 0.38 -19.40 2.45
N ILE A 165 1.11 -20.29 1.79
CA ILE A 165 2.44 -20.73 2.22
C ILE A 165 3.43 -19.56 2.36
N PHE A 166 3.40 -18.59 1.45
CA PHE A 166 4.24 -17.41 1.50
C PHE A 166 3.79 -16.43 2.58
N TRP A 167 2.47 -16.39 2.88
CA TRP A 167 1.91 -15.47 3.85
C TRP A 167 2.17 -15.87 5.31
N ARG A 168 2.48 -17.12 5.58
CA ARG A 168 2.75 -17.62 6.95
C ARG A 168 3.91 -16.90 7.63
N ASP A 169 4.87 -16.42 6.87
CA ASP A 169 6.03 -15.69 7.36
C ASP A 169 5.92 -14.17 7.14
N PHE A 170 4.71 -13.64 6.96
CA PHE A 170 4.42 -12.22 6.93
C PHE A 170 4.14 -11.72 8.34
N GLN A 171 4.86 -10.68 8.79
CA GLN A 171 4.78 -10.16 10.15
C GLN A 171 4.10 -8.80 10.22
N TYR A 172 3.53 -8.49 11.38
CA TYR A 172 2.81 -7.26 11.66
C TYR A 172 3.43 -6.62 12.89
N TYR A 173 3.97 -5.42 12.76
CA TYR A 173 4.63 -4.71 13.83
C TYR A 173 3.85 -3.47 14.21
N MET A 174 3.45 -3.43 15.46
CA MET A 174 2.87 -2.27 16.12
C MET A 174 3.92 -1.64 17.00
N ARG A 175 3.65 -0.43 17.49
CA ARG A 175 4.55 0.26 18.41
C ARG A 175 4.92 -0.61 19.61
N GLY A 176 6.21 -0.69 19.92
CA GLY A 176 6.74 -1.42 21.07
C GLY A 176 6.94 -2.92 20.86
N GLU A 177 6.68 -3.46 19.69
CA GLU A 177 6.92 -4.86 19.38
C GLU A 177 8.34 -5.08 18.85
N SER A 178 9.01 -6.13 19.37
CA SER A 178 10.34 -6.53 18.88
C SER A 178 10.22 -7.25 17.55
N GLU A 179 11.11 -6.94 16.62
CA GLU A 179 11.17 -7.57 15.31
C GLU A 179 11.76 -8.98 15.39
N ARG A 180 11.19 -9.94 14.67
CA ARG A 180 11.82 -11.23 14.43
C ARG A 180 12.94 -11.07 13.40
N ALA A 181 14.07 -11.67 13.65
CA ALA A 181 15.27 -11.54 12.82
C ALA A 181 15.11 -11.99 11.36
N SER A 182 14.13 -12.84 11.07
CA SER A 182 13.85 -13.30 9.71
C SER A 182 12.35 -13.37 9.45
N SER A 183 11.86 -12.59 8.51
CA SER A 183 10.51 -12.72 7.96
C SER A 183 10.52 -12.39 6.47
N LEU A 184 9.70 -13.09 5.68
CA LEU A 184 9.61 -12.83 4.23
C LEU A 184 9.05 -11.44 3.93
N GLY A 185 8.13 -10.95 4.77
CA GLY A 185 7.58 -9.61 4.63
C GLY A 185 7.11 -9.03 5.96
N ALA A 186 6.95 -7.72 6.00
CA ALA A 186 6.54 -7.01 7.21
C ALA A 186 5.66 -5.79 6.93
N LEU A 187 4.64 -5.61 7.75
CA LEU A 187 3.81 -4.41 7.83
C LEU A 187 4.08 -3.69 9.14
N TYR A 188 4.46 -2.44 9.04
CA TYR A 188 4.69 -1.52 10.16
C TYR A 188 3.54 -0.51 10.21
N LEU A 189 2.85 -0.42 11.34
CA LEU A 189 1.78 0.54 11.56
C LEU A 189 2.22 1.63 12.53
N THR A 190 2.15 2.88 12.09
CA THR A 190 2.51 4.05 12.88
C THR A 190 1.55 5.22 12.64
N ASN A 191 1.70 6.28 13.40
CA ASN A 191 1.06 7.57 13.12
C ASN A 191 2.11 8.63 12.73
N VAL A 192 1.66 9.70 12.07
CA VAL A 192 2.53 10.78 11.60
C VAL A 192 3.35 11.38 12.74
N GLN A 193 2.76 11.56 13.92
CA GLN A 193 3.44 12.14 15.09
C GLN A 193 4.63 11.28 15.52
N GLN A 194 4.47 9.96 15.52
CA GLN A 194 5.52 9.01 15.90
C GLN A 194 6.70 9.00 14.93
N LEU A 195 6.48 9.26 13.65
CA LEU A 195 7.55 9.33 12.66
C LEU A 195 8.45 10.56 12.84
N TYR A 196 7.92 11.62 13.41
CA TYR A 196 8.66 12.87 13.65
C TYR A 196 9.31 12.96 15.04
N GLU A 197 8.98 12.07 15.96
CA GLU A 197 9.58 12.02 17.28
C GLU A 197 10.95 11.31 17.18
N ARG A 198 12.08 11.97 17.46
CA ARG A 198 13.44 11.41 17.46
C ARG A 198 13.93 11.10 18.87
N PRO A 199 14.81 10.07 19.02
CA PRO A 199 15.69 10.01 20.19
C PRO A 199 16.60 11.24 20.23
N GLU A 200 16.82 11.83 21.40
CA GLU A 200 17.78 12.90 21.57
C GLU A 200 19.19 12.39 21.18
N GLY A 201 19.81 12.94 20.12
CA GLY A 201 21.22 12.72 19.80
C GLY A 201 21.58 12.43 18.33
N GLU A 202 20.67 12.20 17.41
CA GLU A 202 21.01 11.94 16.00
C GLU A 202 20.70 13.13 15.07
N GLN A 203 21.73 13.57 14.33
CA GLN A 203 21.74 14.84 13.57
C GLN A 203 21.47 14.71 12.07
N ASP A 204 21.06 13.60 11.48
CA ASP A 204 20.82 13.55 10.04
C ASP A 204 19.47 12.96 9.65
N GLU A 205 18.67 13.78 8.94
CA GLU A 205 17.38 13.34 8.36
C GLU A 205 17.60 12.53 7.08
N PRO A 206 17.03 11.32 6.96
CA PRO A 206 16.91 10.69 5.66
C PRO A 206 16.05 11.59 4.76
N LYS A 207 16.65 12.14 3.71
CA LYS A 207 16.00 13.07 2.76
C LYS A 207 14.72 12.46 2.14
N GLU A 208 14.69 11.14 2.03
CA GLU A 208 13.56 10.39 1.48
C GLU A 208 12.31 10.46 2.36
N LEU A 209 12.46 10.43 3.70
CA LEU A 209 11.33 10.51 4.62
C LEU A 209 10.69 11.91 4.62
N THR A 210 11.52 12.95 4.57
CA THR A 210 11.04 14.34 4.51
C THR A 210 10.34 14.66 3.19
N ALA A 211 10.74 14.02 2.09
CA ALA A 211 10.08 14.17 0.79
C ALA A 211 8.67 13.56 0.76
N VAL A 212 8.42 12.51 1.58
CA VAL A 212 7.12 11.82 1.64
C VAL A 212 6.15 12.52 2.60
N LEU A 213 6.64 13.05 3.71
CA LEU A 213 5.82 13.48 4.85
C LEU A 213 5.70 15.01 5.00
N GLY A 214 6.51 15.82 4.30
CA GLY A 214 6.55 17.27 4.45
C GLY A 214 7.37 17.73 5.67
N GLN A 215 7.36 19.07 5.95
CA GLN A 215 8.09 19.65 7.08
C GLN A 215 7.44 19.36 8.43
N LYS A 216 8.28 19.13 9.44
CA LYS A 216 7.96 18.72 10.80
C LYS A 216 7.17 19.75 11.62
N PRO A 217 6.08 19.37 12.32
CA PRO A 217 5.57 20.14 13.44
C PRO A 217 6.47 19.97 14.68
N SER A 218 6.74 21.04 15.41
CA SER A 218 7.53 21.01 16.66
C SER A 218 6.77 20.30 17.77
N ALA A 219 7.25 19.16 18.28
CA ALA A 219 6.68 18.44 19.41
C ALA A 219 7.72 17.69 20.24
N GLN A 220 7.38 17.51 21.52
CA GLN A 220 8.21 17.00 22.61
C GLN A 220 8.50 15.49 22.52
N THR A 221 9.66 15.11 23.02
CA THR A 221 10.35 13.82 22.92
C THR A 221 9.76 12.73 23.81
N SER A 222 9.54 11.53 23.28
CA SER A 222 9.52 10.27 24.03
C SER A 222 10.21 9.18 23.18
N ALA A 223 10.93 8.26 23.83
CA ALA A 223 11.74 7.23 23.21
C ALA A 223 10.96 6.42 22.15
N ILE A 224 11.45 6.42 20.89
CA ILE A 224 10.76 5.87 19.75
C ILE A 224 11.57 4.80 19.10
N GLU A 225 10.88 3.75 18.81
CA GLU A 225 11.35 2.70 17.94
C GLU A 225 11.38 3.21 16.50
N ASP A 226 12.55 3.29 15.91
CA ASP A 226 12.75 3.81 14.57
C ASP A 226 12.36 2.76 13.52
N PHE A 227 11.08 2.73 13.15
CA PHE A 227 10.61 1.89 12.05
C PHE A 227 11.30 2.21 10.72
N GLY A 228 11.72 3.45 10.51
CA GLY A 228 12.47 3.85 9.33
C GLY A 228 13.79 3.08 9.21
N LYS A 229 14.55 3.01 10.31
CA LYS A 229 15.81 2.24 10.35
C LYS A 229 15.59 0.75 10.10
N ARG A 230 14.61 0.15 10.77
CA ARG A 230 14.26 -1.27 10.57
C ARG A 230 13.87 -1.59 9.13
N ILE A 231 13.08 -0.72 8.50
CA ILE A 231 12.67 -0.88 7.10
C ILE A 231 13.89 -0.77 6.17
N ILE A 232 14.76 0.20 6.41
CA ILE A 232 16.01 0.39 5.64
C ILE A 232 16.93 -0.81 5.80
N ASP A 233 17.11 -1.32 7.02
CA ASP A 233 17.97 -2.48 7.30
C ASP A 233 17.48 -3.76 6.60
N ARG A 234 16.17 -3.88 6.32
CA ARG A 234 15.62 -4.99 5.53
C ARG A 234 15.95 -4.89 4.04
N GLY A 235 16.21 -3.69 3.55
CA GLY A 235 16.49 -3.42 2.14
C GLY A 235 15.30 -3.65 1.19
N GLY A 236 15.51 -3.34 -0.09
CA GLY A 236 14.51 -3.50 -1.15
C GLY A 236 13.44 -2.40 -1.17
N PRO A 237 12.47 -2.50 -2.11
CA PRO A 237 11.38 -1.55 -2.22
C PRO A 237 10.47 -1.55 -0.99
N VAL A 238 9.94 -0.36 -0.67
CA VAL A 238 9.00 -0.14 0.43
C VAL A 238 7.74 0.50 -0.12
N VAL A 239 6.57 -0.02 0.27
CA VAL A 239 5.30 0.65 -0.01
C VAL A 239 4.85 1.40 1.23
N VAL A 240 4.68 2.71 1.06
CA VAL A 240 4.10 3.57 2.09
C VAL A 240 2.63 3.81 1.77
N LEU A 241 1.75 3.48 2.71
CA LEU A 241 0.31 3.67 2.63
C LEU A 241 -0.10 4.72 3.66
N SER A 242 -0.69 5.83 3.21
CA SER A 242 -1.25 6.85 4.10
C SER A 242 -2.77 6.83 4.03
N ASP A 243 -3.44 6.67 5.17
CA ASP A 243 -4.89 6.84 5.28
C ASP A 243 -5.19 8.32 5.53
N GLU A 244 -5.83 8.97 4.56
CA GLU A 244 -5.99 10.41 4.39
C GLU A 244 -4.69 11.08 3.92
N GLY A 245 -4.72 11.59 2.67
CA GLY A 245 -3.57 12.28 2.08
C GLY A 245 -3.09 13.41 2.98
N ALA A 246 -1.77 13.66 2.95
CA ALA A 246 -1.15 14.75 3.69
C ALA A 246 -1.96 16.04 3.52
N PRO A 247 -2.16 16.84 4.59
CA PRO A 247 -2.79 18.13 4.46
C PRO A 247 -2.06 18.93 3.39
N HIS A 248 -2.82 19.54 2.49
CA HIS A 248 -2.31 20.37 1.41
C HIS A 248 -1.32 21.40 1.98
N ALA A 249 -0.07 21.33 1.55
CA ALA A 249 0.88 22.41 1.68
C ALA A 249 0.59 23.49 0.62
#